data_7a5161ebc9880b5b4c5532b066e2c232
#
_entry.id   7a5161ebc9880b5b4c5532b066e2c232
#
_cell.length_a   1.000
_cell.length_b   1.000
_cell.length_c   1.000
_cell.angle_alpha   90.00
_cell.angle_beta   90.00
_cell.angle_gamma   90.00
#
_symmetry.space_group_name_H-M   'P 1'
#
loop_
_entity.id
_entity.type
_entity.pdbx_description
1 polymer ?
#
loop_
_entity_poly.entity_id
_entity_poly.type
_entity_poly.pdbx_seq_one_letter_code
_entity_poly.pdbx_strand_id
1 'polypeptide(L)'
;MFFKNEKEKCFAYLSHTACDKNNFILDFHITPGNIHDSVAFSDLYKKLKQNIKHPISAIAIDAGYITPYICKTLLDDNIIPAIPYKRPMTKKGYFKKYEYVYDEYYDCYLCPNNKILKYSTTNRDGYREYKSNVFDCKNCMYVKKCTNSKSNQKILTRHIWQDYIEEANHLRYKTEVKKIYQKRKETIERVFADAKEKHGMRYTKLRGLQKIKMEVSLIFSCMNLKKLANWIWRDTFGLVRRTPILMNFHIFYLYIIKMVPFILVIGTICLQTVRSLRGSFLIAKILFTFSKLYYKYIIIIL
;
A
#
# COMPACT_ATOMS: atom_id res chain seq x y z
N MET A 1 14.11 -7.08 -16.93
CA MET A 1 14.84 -7.79 -15.86
C MET A 1 14.77 -6.91 -14.63
N PHE A 2 14.43 -7.46 -13.49
CA PHE A 2 14.33 -6.74 -12.22
C PHE A 2 15.64 -6.92 -11.44
N PHE A 3 16.13 -5.83 -10.83
CA PHE A 3 17.29 -5.85 -9.97
C PHE A 3 16.82 -5.77 -8.52
N LYS A 4 16.91 -6.85 -7.79
CA LYS A 4 16.56 -6.89 -6.38
C LYS A 4 17.66 -6.28 -5.51
N ASN A 5 18.93 -6.58 -5.88
CA ASN A 5 20.15 -6.03 -5.28
C ASN A 5 21.18 -5.85 -6.39
N GLU A 6 22.31 -5.19 -6.11
CA GLU A 6 23.44 -5.11 -7.05
C GLU A 6 23.90 -6.49 -7.56
N LYS A 7 23.69 -7.55 -6.76
CA LYS A 7 24.12 -8.92 -7.03
C LYS A 7 23.06 -9.84 -7.64
N GLU A 8 21.77 -9.52 -7.49
CA GLU A 8 20.66 -10.37 -7.95
C GLU A 8 19.89 -9.72 -9.11
N LYS A 9 20.03 -10.32 -10.29
CA LYS A 9 19.29 -9.97 -11.51
C LYS A 9 18.33 -11.11 -11.81
N CYS A 10 17.04 -10.89 -11.72
CA CYS A 10 16.03 -11.91 -11.98
C CYS A 10 14.82 -11.36 -12.74
N PHE A 11 14.08 -12.25 -13.39
CA PHE A 11 12.74 -11.92 -13.84
C PHE A 11 11.80 -12.05 -12.65
N ALA A 12 11.11 -10.98 -12.30
CA ALA A 12 10.24 -10.95 -11.15
C ALA A 12 8.89 -10.29 -11.49
N TYR A 13 7.88 -10.67 -10.72
CA TYR A 13 6.59 -10.00 -10.67
C TYR A 13 6.44 -9.34 -9.30
N LEU A 14 5.78 -8.18 -9.27
CA LEU A 14 5.45 -7.49 -8.02
C LEU A 14 3.98 -7.75 -7.69
N SER A 15 3.72 -8.07 -6.43
CA SER A 15 2.36 -8.21 -5.91
C SER A 15 2.04 -7.01 -5.02
N HIS A 16 1.17 -6.14 -5.53
CA HIS A 16 0.61 -5.02 -4.79
C HIS A 16 -0.64 -5.54 -4.09
N THR A 17 -0.61 -5.61 -2.78
CA THR A 17 -1.62 -6.33 -2.00
C THR A 17 -2.19 -5.43 -0.92
N ALA A 18 -3.50 -5.40 -0.79
CA ALA A 18 -4.22 -4.70 0.27
C ALA A 18 -4.77 -5.70 1.29
N CYS A 19 -4.55 -5.43 2.55
CA CYS A 19 -5.17 -6.20 3.64
C CYS A 19 -5.87 -5.29 4.65
N ASP A 20 -6.74 -5.87 5.45
CA ASP A 20 -7.37 -5.19 6.57
C ASP A 20 -6.50 -5.26 7.85
N LYS A 21 -6.98 -4.64 8.93
CA LYS A 21 -6.35 -4.64 10.24
C LYS A 21 -6.19 -6.03 10.88
N ASN A 22 -6.90 -7.04 10.37
CA ASN A 22 -6.86 -8.43 10.86
C ASN A 22 -6.10 -9.36 9.90
N ASN A 23 -5.37 -8.80 8.93
CA ASN A 23 -4.58 -9.53 7.95
C ASN A 23 -5.41 -10.30 6.92
N PHE A 24 -6.72 -10.02 6.75
CA PHE A 24 -7.47 -10.53 5.61
C PHE A 24 -7.06 -9.77 4.35
N ILE A 25 -6.71 -10.51 3.32
CA ILE A 25 -6.35 -9.95 2.03
C ILE A 25 -7.63 -9.53 1.32
N LEU A 26 -7.75 -8.23 1.04
CA LEU A 26 -8.94 -7.62 0.45
C LEU A 26 -8.90 -7.65 -1.07
N ASP A 27 -7.77 -7.29 -1.64
CA ASP A 27 -7.53 -7.35 -3.09
C ASP A 27 -6.02 -7.32 -3.39
N PHE A 28 -5.66 -7.60 -4.64
CA PHE A 28 -4.28 -7.52 -5.09
C PHE A 28 -4.19 -7.18 -6.59
N HIS A 29 -3.04 -6.66 -6.97
CA HIS A 29 -2.68 -6.38 -8.35
C HIS A 29 -1.27 -6.88 -8.63
N ILE A 30 -1.09 -7.62 -9.74
CA ILE A 30 0.21 -8.15 -10.14
C ILE A 30 0.73 -7.36 -11.32
N THR A 31 1.97 -6.90 -11.21
CA THR A 31 2.68 -6.19 -12.28
C THR A 31 4.02 -6.87 -12.59
N PRO A 32 4.57 -6.65 -13.80
CA PRO A 32 5.97 -6.94 -14.05
C PRO A 32 6.88 -6.18 -13.08
N GLY A 33 8.04 -6.76 -12.73
CA GLY A 33 8.94 -6.20 -11.71
C GLY A 33 9.59 -4.85 -12.05
N ASN A 34 9.45 -4.36 -13.27
CA ASN A 34 9.92 -3.05 -13.69
C ASN A 34 8.89 -1.92 -13.52
N ILE A 35 7.66 -2.23 -13.11
CA ILE A 35 6.61 -1.22 -12.89
C ILE A 35 6.75 -0.67 -11.48
N HIS A 36 6.79 0.65 -11.34
CA HIS A 36 6.87 1.30 -10.04
C HIS A 36 5.56 1.17 -9.26
N ASP A 37 5.66 1.03 -7.94
CA ASP A 37 4.52 0.82 -7.03
C ASP A 37 3.42 1.88 -7.18
N SER A 38 3.80 3.13 -7.38
CA SER A 38 2.86 4.24 -7.55
C SER A 38 1.95 4.11 -8.78
N VAL A 39 2.41 3.45 -9.84
CA VAL A 39 1.62 3.21 -11.06
C VAL A 39 0.54 2.15 -10.80
N ALA A 40 0.91 1.09 -10.10
CA ALA A 40 0.01 0.00 -9.76
C ALA A 40 -1.10 0.38 -8.78
N PHE A 41 -0.90 1.46 -8.00
CA PHE A 41 -1.86 1.93 -7.01
C PHE A 41 -3.24 2.21 -7.59
N SER A 42 -3.32 2.90 -8.73
CA SER A 42 -4.60 3.30 -9.33
C SER A 42 -5.51 2.12 -9.64
N ASP A 43 -4.94 1.04 -10.20
CA ASP A 43 -5.71 -0.15 -10.55
C ASP A 43 -6.15 -0.93 -9.31
N LEU A 44 -5.27 -1.05 -8.31
CA LEU A 44 -5.60 -1.69 -7.05
C LEU A 44 -6.66 -0.89 -6.29
N TYR A 45 -6.54 0.42 -6.24
CA TYR A 45 -7.47 1.31 -5.54
C TYR A 45 -8.87 1.29 -6.17
N LYS A 46 -8.96 1.32 -7.51
CA LYS A 46 -10.24 1.17 -8.23
C LYS A 46 -10.94 -0.15 -7.86
N LYS A 47 -10.20 -1.27 -7.83
CA LYS A 47 -10.74 -2.56 -7.42
C LYS A 47 -11.23 -2.54 -5.97
N LEU A 48 -10.46 -1.94 -5.07
CA LEU A 48 -10.85 -1.82 -3.67
C LEU A 48 -12.17 -1.04 -3.52
N LYS A 49 -12.32 0.10 -4.22
CA LYS A 49 -13.58 0.88 -4.20
C LYS A 49 -14.77 0.10 -4.76
N GLN A 50 -14.57 -0.69 -5.82
CA GLN A 50 -15.62 -1.53 -6.40
C GLN A 50 -16.03 -2.70 -5.50
N ASN A 51 -15.04 -3.29 -4.84
CA ASN A 51 -15.23 -4.52 -4.09
C ASN A 51 -15.64 -4.29 -2.64
N ILE A 52 -15.29 -3.15 -2.04
CA ILE A 52 -15.56 -2.84 -0.63
C ILE A 52 -16.75 -1.90 -0.56
N LYS A 53 -17.83 -2.36 0.08
CA LYS A 53 -19.07 -1.57 0.29
C LYS A 53 -19.01 -0.67 1.53
N HIS A 54 -18.09 -0.94 2.46
CA HIS A 54 -17.95 -0.18 3.69
C HIS A 54 -17.00 1.01 3.51
N PRO A 55 -17.23 2.13 4.24
CA PRO A 55 -16.37 3.29 4.15
C PRO A 55 -14.94 2.95 4.61
N ILE A 56 -13.97 3.34 3.81
CA ILE A 56 -12.54 3.23 4.12
C ILE A 56 -12.15 4.49 4.89
N SER A 57 -11.71 4.36 6.13
CA SER A 57 -11.32 5.51 6.97
C SER A 57 -9.85 5.91 6.78
N ALA A 58 -8.97 4.96 6.58
CA ALA A 58 -7.54 5.22 6.41
C ALA A 58 -6.88 4.13 5.57
N ILE A 59 -5.83 4.51 4.85
CA ILE A 59 -4.95 3.58 4.12
C ILE A 59 -3.51 3.83 4.54
N ALA A 60 -2.85 2.81 5.08
CA ALA A 60 -1.43 2.84 5.37
C ALA A 60 -0.65 2.34 4.14
N ILE A 61 0.21 3.18 3.60
CA ILE A 61 0.97 2.91 2.38
C ILE A 61 2.48 2.92 2.63
N ASP A 62 3.23 2.18 1.82
CA ASP A 62 4.69 2.17 1.89
C ASP A 62 5.31 3.40 1.20
N ALA A 63 6.60 3.64 1.46
CA ALA A 63 7.36 4.74 0.90
C ALA A 63 7.36 4.77 -0.64
N GLY A 64 7.26 3.63 -1.30
CA GLY A 64 7.15 3.49 -2.76
C GLY A 64 5.88 4.10 -3.34
N TYR A 65 4.80 4.16 -2.58
CA TYR A 65 3.51 4.71 -3.01
C TYR A 65 3.37 6.22 -2.75
N ILE A 66 4.32 6.86 -2.06
CA ILE A 66 4.20 8.30 -1.73
C ILE A 66 4.44 9.14 -2.98
N THR A 67 3.35 9.57 -3.60
CA THR A 67 3.33 10.51 -4.73
C THR A 67 2.26 11.58 -4.51
N PRO A 68 2.40 12.78 -5.12
CA PRO A 68 1.38 13.82 -5.01
C PRO A 68 0.00 13.35 -5.46
N TYR A 69 -0.05 12.58 -6.55
CA TYR A 69 -1.29 12.02 -7.08
C TYR A 69 -2.01 11.10 -6.09
N ILE A 70 -1.27 10.20 -5.44
CA ILE A 70 -1.86 9.24 -4.49
C ILE A 70 -2.36 9.96 -3.23
N CYS A 71 -1.58 10.90 -2.68
CA CYS A 71 -2.01 11.70 -1.54
C CYS A 71 -3.27 12.51 -1.87
N LYS A 72 -3.29 13.17 -3.05
CA LYS A 72 -4.46 13.88 -3.53
C LYS A 72 -5.68 12.96 -3.63
N THR A 73 -5.57 11.84 -4.32
CA THR A 73 -6.68 10.90 -4.52
C THR A 73 -7.28 10.41 -3.20
N LEU A 74 -6.44 10.11 -2.21
CA LEU A 74 -6.92 9.65 -0.91
C LEU A 74 -7.59 10.77 -0.11
N LEU A 75 -7.01 11.96 -0.07
CA LEU A 75 -7.57 13.10 0.65
C LEU A 75 -8.85 13.61 0.02
N ASP A 76 -8.96 13.65 -1.32
CA ASP A 76 -10.19 14.00 -2.05
C ASP A 76 -11.33 12.99 -1.75
N ASP A 77 -11.01 11.72 -1.52
CA ASP A 77 -11.95 10.69 -1.09
C ASP A 77 -12.21 10.68 0.44
N ASN A 78 -11.71 11.65 1.19
CA ASN A 78 -11.76 11.73 2.66
C ASN A 78 -11.12 10.53 3.39
N ILE A 79 -10.11 9.93 2.79
CA ILE A 79 -9.35 8.79 3.36
C ILE A 79 -8.02 9.31 3.90
N ILE A 80 -7.71 8.97 5.15
CA ILE A 80 -6.47 9.38 5.80
C ILE A 80 -5.29 8.57 5.23
N PRO A 81 -4.30 9.21 4.56
CA PRO A 81 -3.09 8.54 4.12
C PRO A 81 -2.11 8.40 5.29
N ALA A 82 -1.94 7.19 5.81
CA ALA A 82 -0.92 6.93 6.82
C ALA A 82 0.41 6.57 6.14
N ILE A 83 1.31 7.55 6.04
CA ILE A 83 2.56 7.48 5.30
C ILE A 83 3.79 7.42 6.22
N PRO A 84 4.91 6.79 5.78
CA PRO A 84 6.17 6.85 6.51
C PRO A 84 6.89 8.19 6.33
N TYR A 85 7.87 8.44 7.19
CA TYR A 85 8.82 9.52 6.95
C TYR A 85 9.75 9.17 5.79
N LYS A 86 9.75 10.00 4.75
CA LYS A 86 10.71 9.90 3.65
C LYS A 86 11.85 10.90 3.87
N ARG A 87 13.04 10.37 4.13
CA ARG A 87 14.22 11.21 4.33
C ARG A 87 14.55 11.98 3.06
N PRO A 88 14.78 13.30 3.13
CA PRO A 88 15.23 14.07 1.97
C PRO A 88 16.56 13.54 1.41
N MET A 89 16.60 13.32 0.10
CA MET A 89 17.79 12.81 -0.59
C MET A 89 18.76 13.95 -1.00
N THR A 90 19.00 14.88 -0.09
CA THR A 90 19.95 15.96 -0.33
C THR A 90 21.36 15.49 0.04
N LYS A 91 22.35 15.80 -0.80
CA LYS A 91 23.77 15.51 -0.51
C LYS A 91 24.21 16.12 0.82
N LYS A 92 25.08 15.42 1.55
CA LYS A 92 25.64 15.91 2.80
C LYS A 92 26.37 17.26 2.57
N GLY A 93 26.11 18.22 3.42
CA GLY A 93 26.69 19.56 3.31
C GLY A 93 25.87 20.57 2.50
N TYR A 94 24.77 20.16 1.85
CA TYR A 94 23.87 21.05 1.14
C TYR A 94 22.60 21.32 1.95
N PHE A 95 22.05 22.54 1.77
CA PHE A 95 20.77 22.93 2.35
C PHE A 95 19.67 21.99 1.89
N LYS A 96 18.86 21.50 2.82
CA LYS A 96 17.72 20.65 2.57
C LYS A 96 16.51 21.47 2.11
N LYS A 97 15.57 20.84 1.43
CA LYS A 97 14.41 21.54 0.87
C LYS A 97 13.58 22.28 1.92
N TYR A 98 13.50 21.77 3.14
CA TYR A 98 12.74 22.39 4.24
C TYR A 98 13.44 23.64 4.85
N GLU A 99 14.69 23.91 4.49
CA GLU A 99 15.41 25.14 4.89
C GLU A 99 15.07 26.31 3.96
N TYR A 100 14.34 26.05 2.88
CA TYR A 100 13.76 27.07 2.02
C TYR A 100 12.29 27.21 2.36
N VAL A 101 11.86 28.43 2.72
CA VAL A 101 10.48 28.72 3.11
C VAL A 101 9.67 29.00 1.85
N TYR A 102 8.56 28.31 1.66
CA TYR A 102 7.61 28.62 0.59
C TYR A 102 6.63 29.67 1.07
N ASP A 103 6.50 30.75 0.32
CA ASP A 103 5.51 31.79 0.52
C ASP A 103 4.36 31.54 -0.49
N GLU A 104 3.21 31.16 0.05
CA GLU A 104 2.03 30.80 -0.73
C GLU A 104 1.38 32.03 -1.36
N TYR A 105 1.42 33.18 -0.68
CA TYR A 105 0.81 34.43 -1.14
C TYR A 105 1.54 35.01 -2.36
N TYR A 106 2.88 35.02 -2.34
CA TYR A 106 3.70 35.53 -3.44
C TYR A 106 4.15 34.44 -4.42
N ASP A 107 3.72 33.19 -4.25
CA ASP A 107 4.16 32.03 -5.04
C ASP A 107 5.67 32.03 -5.27
N CYS A 108 6.45 32.09 -4.21
CA CYS A 108 7.91 32.14 -4.27
C CYS A 108 8.54 31.34 -3.12
N TYR A 109 9.84 31.04 -3.24
CA TYR A 109 10.64 30.50 -2.14
C TYR A 109 11.60 31.57 -1.59
N LEU A 110 11.76 31.57 -0.28
CA LEU A 110 12.81 32.32 0.42
C LEU A 110 13.97 31.37 0.70
N CYS A 111 15.19 31.75 0.34
CA CYS A 111 16.39 30.99 0.68
C CYS A 111 16.88 31.32 2.10
N PRO A 112 17.78 30.51 2.70
CA PRO A 112 18.35 30.78 4.03
C PRO A 112 19.07 32.15 4.17
N ASN A 113 19.36 32.81 3.05
CA ASN A 113 19.89 34.16 2.99
C ASN A 113 18.82 35.23 2.67
N ASN A 114 17.55 34.94 2.91
CA ASN A 114 16.39 35.82 2.66
C ASN A 114 16.29 36.40 1.24
N LYS A 115 16.82 35.67 0.25
CA LYS A 115 16.65 36.03 -1.17
C LYS A 115 15.53 35.23 -1.79
N ILE A 116 14.81 35.87 -2.70
CA ILE A 116 13.61 35.32 -3.34
C ILE A 116 14.00 34.44 -4.53
N LEU A 117 13.44 33.24 -4.59
CA LEU A 117 13.42 32.39 -5.78
C LEU A 117 12.05 32.53 -6.40
N LYS A 118 12.00 33.17 -7.58
CA LYS A 118 10.75 33.43 -8.31
C LYS A 118 10.34 32.20 -9.12
N TYR A 119 9.03 32.04 -9.31
CA TYR A 119 8.48 31.09 -10.24
C TYR A 119 9.04 31.37 -11.66
N SER A 120 9.42 30.32 -12.36
CA SER A 120 9.99 30.41 -13.71
C SER A 120 9.13 29.67 -14.73
N THR A 121 8.86 28.39 -14.52
CA THR A 121 8.11 27.56 -15.46
C THR A 121 7.53 26.33 -14.73
N THR A 122 6.57 25.68 -15.40
CA THR A 122 6.08 24.37 -14.97
C THR A 122 6.44 23.33 -16.02
N ASN A 123 7.08 22.24 -15.61
CA ASN A 123 7.44 21.18 -16.52
C ASN A 123 6.22 20.28 -16.86
N ARG A 124 6.39 19.37 -17.84
CA ARG A 124 5.32 18.45 -18.29
C ARG A 124 4.86 17.47 -17.21
N ASP A 125 5.68 17.22 -16.20
CA ASP A 125 5.36 16.33 -15.07
C ASP A 125 4.64 17.06 -13.94
N GLY A 126 4.24 18.33 -14.14
CA GLY A 126 3.51 19.13 -13.15
C GLY A 126 4.39 19.71 -12.04
N TYR A 127 5.72 19.79 -12.22
CA TYR A 127 6.60 20.45 -11.27
C TYR A 127 6.82 21.90 -11.67
N ARG A 128 6.47 22.84 -10.78
CA ARG A 128 6.81 24.25 -10.85
C ARG A 128 8.28 24.43 -10.47
N GLU A 129 9.03 25.18 -11.27
CA GLU A 129 10.42 25.52 -11.02
C GLU A 129 10.54 26.95 -10.51
N TYR A 130 11.25 27.09 -9.39
CA TYR A 130 11.56 28.38 -8.77
C TYR A 130 13.07 28.62 -8.87
N LYS A 131 13.46 29.77 -9.44
CA LYS A 131 14.86 30.08 -9.73
C LYS A 131 15.30 31.31 -8.96
N SER A 132 16.52 31.23 -8.39
CA SER A 132 17.17 32.36 -7.77
C SER A 132 17.75 33.30 -8.81
N ASN A 133 17.92 34.58 -8.44
CA ASN A 133 18.66 35.52 -9.24
C ASN A 133 20.16 35.21 -9.18
N VAL A 134 20.82 35.14 -10.34
CA VAL A 134 22.24 34.81 -10.47
C VAL A 134 23.12 35.86 -9.79
N PHE A 135 22.75 37.15 -9.88
CA PHE A 135 23.49 38.25 -9.25
C PHE A 135 23.51 38.17 -7.73
N ASP A 136 22.35 37.83 -7.12
CA ASP A 136 22.25 37.67 -5.67
C ASP A 136 23.05 36.46 -5.17
N CYS A 137 23.16 35.40 -5.99
CA CYS A 137 23.86 34.18 -5.60
C CYS A 137 25.36 34.24 -5.83
N LYS A 138 25.85 35.08 -6.78
CA LYS A 138 27.28 35.19 -7.10
C LYS A 138 28.12 35.60 -5.91
N ASN A 139 27.60 36.53 -5.09
CA ASN A 139 28.30 37.07 -3.90
C ASN A 139 27.76 36.48 -2.57
N CYS A 140 27.00 35.36 -2.65
CA CYS A 140 26.40 34.78 -1.47
C CYS A 140 27.39 33.89 -0.69
N MET A 141 27.56 34.15 0.63
CA MET A 141 28.43 33.36 1.49
C MET A 141 28.05 31.86 1.56
N TYR A 142 26.77 31.53 1.27
CA TYR A 142 26.25 30.17 1.33
C TYR A 142 26.21 29.47 -0.02
N VAL A 143 26.72 30.05 -1.10
CA VAL A 143 26.61 29.49 -2.45
C VAL A 143 27.11 28.05 -2.54
N LYS A 144 28.23 27.73 -1.92
CA LYS A 144 28.81 26.36 -1.91
C LYS A 144 27.95 25.32 -1.19
N LYS A 145 27.13 25.74 -0.22
CA LYS A 145 26.16 24.89 0.48
C LYS A 145 24.79 24.84 -0.20
N CYS A 146 24.55 25.77 -1.14
CA CYS A 146 23.27 25.96 -1.78
C CYS A 146 23.21 25.25 -3.15
N THR A 147 24.21 25.45 -4.01
CA THR A 147 24.21 24.93 -5.38
C THR A 147 25.59 24.59 -5.90
N ASN A 148 25.66 23.61 -6.81
CA ASN A 148 26.86 23.26 -7.60
C ASN A 148 26.77 23.77 -9.04
N SER A 149 25.77 24.59 -9.37
CA SER A 149 25.60 25.11 -10.71
C SER A 149 26.76 26.03 -11.09
N LYS A 150 27.27 25.90 -12.32
CA LYS A 150 28.30 26.81 -12.88
C LYS A 150 27.83 28.27 -12.90
N SER A 151 26.52 28.49 -13.07
CA SER A 151 25.88 29.81 -13.05
C SER A 151 25.57 30.32 -11.64
N ASN A 152 25.91 29.58 -10.58
CA ASN A 152 25.55 29.86 -9.19
C ASN A 152 24.03 29.96 -8.94
N GLN A 153 23.19 29.55 -9.89
CA GLN A 153 21.75 29.63 -9.77
C GLN A 153 21.22 28.42 -9.00
N LYS A 154 20.35 28.66 -8.02
CA LYS A 154 19.58 27.62 -7.32
C LYS A 154 18.24 27.45 -7.99
N ILE A 155 17.86 26.16 -8.23
CA ILE A 155 16.55 25.79 -8.72
C ILE A 155 15.89 24.90 -7.68
N LEU A 156 14.66 25.21 -7.31
CA LEU A 156 13.80 24.39 -6.47
C LEU A 156 12.58 23.99 -7.28
N THR A 157 12.12 22.76 -7.06
CA THR A 157 10.91 22.24 -7.73
C THR A 157 9.82 21.97 -6.70
N ARG A 158 8.58 22.38 -7.00
CA ARG A 158 7.37 22.10 -6.22
C ARG A 158 6.31 21.53 -7.14
N HIS A 159 5.78 20.35 -6.83
CA HIS A 159 4.69 19.78 -7.60
C HIS A 159 3.40 20.59 -7.39
N ILE A 160 2.53 20.71 -8.40
CA ILE A 160 1.24 21.43 -8.30
C ILE A 160 0.34 20.89 -7.17
N TRP A 161 0.47 19.62 -6.82
CA TRP A 161 -0.24 18.94 -5.71
C TRP A 161 0.67 18.71 -4.50
N GLN A 162 1.65 19.56 -4.29
CA GLN A 162 2.59 19.42 -3.16
C GLN A 162 1.88 19.59 -1.81
N ASP A 163 0.85 20.41 -1.76
CA ASP A 163 0.07 20.70 -0.55
C ASP A 163 -0.55 19.42 0.04
N TYR A 164 -1.04 18.51 -0.81
CA TYR A 164 -1.55 17.22 -0.38
C TYR A 164 -0.50 16.31 0.27
N ILE A 165 0.76 16.38 -0.20
CA ILE A 165 1.87 15.67 0.45
C ILE A 165 2.20 16.31 1.80
N GLU A 166 2.18 17.63 1.88
CA GLU A 166 2.45 18.38 3.10
C GLU A 166 1.36 18.12 4.14
N GLU A 167 0.10 18.07 3.73
CA GLU A 167 -1.01 17.67 4.59
C GLU A 167 -0.88 16.22 5.07
N ALA A 168 -0.58 15.26 4.17
CA ALA A 168 -0.33 13.87 4.54
C ALA A 168 0.84 13.75 5.54
N ASN A 169 1.91 14.52 5.36
CA ASN A 169 3.01 14.61 6.31
C ASN A 169 2.58 15.21 7.65
N HIS A 170 1.68 16.18 7.67
CA HIS A 170 1.13 16.78 8.89
C HIS A 170 0.27 15.75 9.65
N LEU A 171 -0.61 15.04 8.94
CA LEU A 171 -1.43 13.98 9.50
C LEU A 171 -0.59 12.87 10.16
N ARG A 172 0.60 12.58 9.65
CA ARG A 172 1.52 11.59 10.21
C ARG A 172 1.90 11.85 11.68
N TYR A 173 1.92 13.10 12.14
CA TYR A 173 2.24 13.44 13.53
C TYR A 173 1.09 13.14 14.49
N LYS A 174 -0.15 12.98 14.00
CA LYS A 174 -1.29 12.60 14.84
C LYS A 174 -1.07 11.18 15.39
N THR A 175 -1.30 10.99 16.69
CA THR A 175 -1.06 9.72 17.41
C THR A 175 -1.84 8.55 16.81
N GLU A 176 -3.06 8.79 16.35
CA GLU A 176 -3.93 7.79 15.73
C GLU A 176 -3.36 7.29 14.39
N VAL A 177 -2.92 8.22 13.53
CA VAL A 177 -2.31 7.91 12.23
C VAL A 177 -0.99 7.15 12.41
N LYS A 178 -0.19 7.55 13.39
CA LYS A 178 1.05 6.86 13.76
C LYS A 178 0.78 5.40 14.18
N LYS A 179 -0.26 5.15 15.00
CA LYS A 179 -0.68 3.80 15.39
C LYS A 179 -1.16 2.98 14.19
N ILE A 180 -1.91 3.58 13.26
CA ILE A 180 -2.34 2.92 12.02
C ILE A 180 -1.12 2.49 11.19
N TYR A 181 -0.15 3.39 11.00
CA TYR A 181 1.06 3.06 10.24
C TYR A 181 1.90 1.96 10.91
N GLN A 182 2.04 1.99 12.23
CA GLN A 182 2.77 0.97 12.98
C GLN A 182 2.20 -0.45 12.80
N LYS A 183 0.88 -0.56 12.63
CA LYS A 183 0.22 -1.85 12.38
C LYS A 183 0.67 -2.55 11.09
N ARG A 184 1.32 -1.86 10.16
CA ARG A 184 1.86 -2.48 8.93
C ARG A 184 2.77 -3.67 9.22
N LYS A 185 3.61 -3.58 10.25
CA LYS A 185 4.53 -4.66 10.65
C LYS A 185 3.78 -5.93 11.06
N GLU A 186 2.64 -5.77 11.72
CA GLU A 186 1.82 -6.88 12.20
C GLU A 186 0.82 -7.38 11.17
N THR A 187 0.61 -6.64 10.10
CA THR A 187 -0.39 -6.93 9.08
C THR A 187 0.26 -7.30 7.75
N ILE A 188 0.48 -6.34 6.84
CA ILE A 188 0.89 -6.64 5.47
C ILE A 188 2.27 -7.31 5.39
N GLU A 189 3.22 -6.91 6.24
CA GLU A 189 4.54 -7.54 6.27
C GLU A 189 4.42 -9.02 6.69
N ARG A 190 3.55 -9.31 7.67
CA ARG A 190 3.24 -10.67 8.10
C ARG A 190 2.50 -11.47 7.03
N VAL A 191 1.57 -10.85 6.30
CA VAL A 191 0.89 -11.48 5.16
C VAL A 191 1.90 -11.92 4.11
N PHE A 192 2.84 -11.06 3.73
CA PHE A 192 3.89 -11.42 2.78
C PHE A 192 4.87 -12.46 3.32
N ALA A 193 5.23 -12.40 4.60
CA ALA A 193 6.06 -13.41 5.23
C ALA A 193 5.38 -14.79 5.18
N ASP A 194 4.11 -14.88 5.60
CA ASP A 194 3.35 -16.12 5.56
C ASP A 194 3.16 -16.65 4.12
N ALA A 195 2.90 -15.77 3.15
CA ALA A 195 2.78 -16.14 1.75
C ALA A 195 4.09 -16.76 1.20
N LYS A 196 5.23 -16.14 1.53
CA LYS A 196 6.55 -16.59 1.05
C LYS A 196 7.01 -17.88 1.74
N GLU A 197 6.86 -17.96 3.07
CA GLU A 197 7.42 -19.07 3.85
C GLU A 197 6.49 -20.30 3.91
N LYS A 198 5.16 -20.08 3.95
CA LYS A 198 4.20 -21.17 4.16
C LYS A 198 3.43 -21.57 2.91
N HIS A 199 3.37 -20.69 1.90
CA HIS A 199 2.57 -20.90 0.70
C HIS A 199 3.38 -20.84 -0.60
N GLY A 200 4.72 -20.89 -0.51
CA GLY A 200 5.62 -21.01 -1.68
C GLY A 200 5.67 -19.79 -2.62
N MET A 201 5.17 -18.61 -2.19
CA MET A 201 5.12 -17.42 -3.04
C MET A 201 6.50 -16.79 -3.32
N ARG A 202 7.59 -17.36 -2.78
CA ARG A 202 8.95 -16.84 -2.97
C ARG A 202 9.47 -17.02 -4.40
N TYR A 203 9.13 -18.15 -5.00
CA TYR A 203 9.55 -18.52 -6.36
C TYR A 203 8.34 -19.10 -7.11
N THR A 204 8.26 -18.83 -8.40
CA THR A 204 7.26 -19.40 -9.27
C THR A 204 7.94 -20.12 -10.44
N LYS A 205 7.35 -21.26 -10.86
CA LYS A 205 7.72 -21.97 -12.08
C LYS A 205 6.89 -21.51 -13.28
N LEU A 206 5.87 -20.72 -13.04
CA LEU A 206 4.96 -20.25 -14.08
C LEU A 206 5.51 -19.01 -14.78
N ARG A 207 5.22 -18.88 -16.07
CA ARG A 207 5.56 -17.71 -16.89
C ARG A 207 4.29 -17.10 -17.47
N GLY A 208 4.25 -15.77 -17.51
CA GLY A 208 3.11 -15.00 -18.04
C GLY A 208 2.18 -14.50 -16.94
N LEU A 209 1.78 -13.23 -17.08
CA LEU A 209 1.06 -12.48 -16.07
C LEU A 209 -0.25 -13.14 -15.63
N GLN A 210 -1.00 -13.77 -16.57
CA GLN A 210 -2.27 -14.44 -16.27
C GLN A 210 -2.07 -15.65 -15.34
N LYS A 211 -1.05 -16.48 -15.62
CA LYS A 211 -0.76 -17.66 -14.80
C LYS A 211 -0.31 -17.27 -13.40
N ILE A 212 0.51 -16.22 -13.30
CA ILE A 212 0.96 -15.69 -12.00
C ILE A 212 -0.21 -15.09 -11.21
N LYS A 213 -1.10 -14.32 -11.86
CA LYS A 213 -2.31 -13.82 -11.20
C LYS A 213 -3.17 -14.95 -10.63
N MET A 214 -3.31 -16.05 -11.36
CA MET A 214 -4.07 -17.21 -10.91
C MET A 214 -3.39 -17.89 -9.71
N GLU A 215 -2.08 -18.14 -9.78
CA GLU A 215 -1.30 -18.72 -8.68
C GLU A 215 -1.41 -17.89 -7.39
N VAL A 216 -1.17 -16.59 -7.48
CA VAL A 216 -1.27 -15.67 -6.34
C VAL A 216 -2.71 -15.58 -5.80
N SER A 217 -3.71 -15.61 -6.69
CA SER A 217 -5.13 -15.66 -6.29
C SER A 217 -5.44 -16.90 -5.44
N LEU A 218 -4.97 -18.07 -5.84
CA LEU A 218 -5.15 -19.30 -5.08
C LEU A 218 -4.44 -19.23 -3.72
N ILE A 219 -3.19 -18.78 -3.69
CA ILE A 219 -2.42 -18.62 -2.44
C ILE A 219 -3.17 -17.71 -1.47
N PHE A 220 -3.60 -16.53 -1.90
CA PHE A 220 -4.29 -15.56 -1.05
C PHE A 220 -5.67 -16.04 -0.61
N SER A 221 -6.39 -16.78 -1.46
CA SER A 221 -7.65 -17.40 -1.08
C SER A 221 -7.46 -18.47 -0.01
N CYS A 222 -6.46 -19.33 -0.14
CA CYS A 222 -6.11 -20.32 0.88
C CYS A 222 -5.71 -19.67 2.22
N MET A 223 -4.95 -18.57 2.16
CA MET A 223 -4.57 -17.80 3.36
C MET A 223 -5.80 -17.22 4.07
N ASN A 224 -6.74 -16.64 3.32
CA ASN A 224 -7.96 -16.09 3.88
C ASN A 224 -8.87 -17.17 4.45
N LEU A 225 -9.01 -18.32 3.77
CA LEU A 225 -9.77 -19.47 4.27
C LEU A 225 -9.20 -20.01 5.58
N LYS A 226 -7.88 -20.18 5.68
CA LYS A 226 -7.23 -20.60 6.91
C LYS A 226 -7.51 -19.64 8.07
N LYS A 227 -7.50 -18.34 7.81
CA LYS A 227 -7.83 -17.34 8.85
C LYS A 227 -9.30 -17.41 9.26
N LEU A 228 -10.20 -17.53 8.29
CA LEU A 228 -11.63 -17.68 8.55
C LEU A 228 -11.91 -18.93 9.39
N ALA A 229 -11.32 -20.06 9.02
CA ALA A 229 -11.44 -21.31 9.79
C ALA A 229 -10.96 -21.14 11.24
N ASN A 230 -9.79 -20.47 11.43
CA ASN A 230 -9.28 -20.19 12.76
C ASN A 230 -10.18 -19.24 13.57
N TRP A 231 -10.83 -18.28 12.93
CA TRP A 231 -11.79 -17.39 13.60
C TRP A 231 -13.03 -18.14 14.05
N ILE A 232 -13.66 -18.89 13.16
CA ILE A 232 -14.83 -19.70 13.46
C ILE A 232 -14.50 -20.67 14.61
N TRP A 233 -13.33 -21.33 14.53
CA TRP A 233 -12.87 -22.23 15.58
C TRP A 233 -12.72 -21.53 16.94
N ARG A 234 -12.08 -20.38 17.00
CA ARG A 234 -11.89 -19.62 18.27
C ARG A 234 -13.21 -19.18 18.87
N ASP A 235 -14.12 -18.67 18.06
CA ASP A 235 -15.44 -18.21 18.51
C ASP A 235 -16.25 -19.38 19.05
N THR A 236 -16.25 -20.53 18.35
CA THR A 236 -16.99 -21.72 18.77
C THR A 236 -16.42 -22.35 20.03
N PHE A 237 -15.10 -22.56 20.10
CA PHE A 237 -14.46 -23.19 21.27
C PHE A 237 -14.22 -22.22 22.42
N GLY A 238 -14.16 -20.93 22.20
CA GLY A 238 -14.18 -19.92 23.25
C GLY A 238 -15.51 -19.94 24.05
N LEU A 239 -16.61 -20.20 23.35
CA LEU A 239 -17.92 -20.42 23.97
C LEU A 239 -18.01 -21.78 24.69
N VAL A 240 -17.49 -22.86 24.07
CA VAL A 240 -17.50 -24.23 24.62
C VAL A 240 -16.75 -24.32 25.96
N ARG A 241 -15.66 -23.59 26.14
CA ARG A 241 -14.94 -23.55 27.45
C ARG A 241 -15.74 -22.89 28.58
N ARG A 242 -16.80 -22.16 28.28
CA ARG A 242 -17.66 -21.46 29.25
C ARG A 242 -19.00 -22.15 29.51
N THR A 243 -19.32 -23.23 28.79
CA THR A 243 -20.59 -23.94 28.91
C THR A 243 -20.44 -25.33 29.53
N PRO A 244 -21.43 -25.84 30.29
CA PRO A 244 -21.42 -27.20 30.87
C PRO A 244 -21.31 -28.29 29.78
N ILE A 245 -20.69 -29.41 30.13
CA ILE A 245 -20.33 -30.52 29.23
C ILE A 245 -21.50 -31.04 28.38
N LEU A 246 -22.73 -31.04 28.91
CA LEU A 246 -23.93 -31.51 28.20
C LEU A 246 -24.35 -30.63 27.00
N MET A 247 -24.08 -29.31 27.02
CA MET A 247 -24.33 -28.41 25.86
C MET A 247 -23.28 -28.56 24.78
N ASN A 248 -22.13 -29.14 25.04
CA ASN A 248 -21.05 -29.29 24.08
C ASN A 248 -21.41 -30.23 22.91
N PHE A 249 -22.20 -31.28 23.16
CA PHE A 249 -22.63 -32.20 22.08
C PHE A 249 -23.60 -31.56 21.10
N HIS A 250 -24.49 -30.71 21.57
CA HIS A 250 -25.43 -30.00 20.68
C HIS A 250 -24.74 -28.93 19.83
N ILE A 251 -23.80 -28.20 20.42
CA ILE A 251 -22.97 -27.20 19.73
C ILE A 251 -22.04 -27.89 18.72
N PHE A 252 -21.47 -29.05 19.08
CA PHE A 252 -20.64 -29.86 18.17
C PHE A 252 -21.45 -30.41 17.00
N TYR A 253 -22.67 -30.85 17.22
CA TYR A 253 -23.60 -31.32 16.18
C TYR A 253 -24.01 -30.19 15.23
N LEU A 254 -24.35 -29.01 15.76
CA LEU A 254 -24.67 -27.80 14.95
C LEU A 254 -23.44 -27.32 14.15
N TYR A 255 -22.24 -27.50 14.69
CA TYR A 255 -20.98 -27.20 14.01
C TYR A 255 -20.73 -28.15 12.84
N ILE A 256 -20.92 -29.47 13.03
CA ILE A 256 -20.80 -30.44 11.96
C ILE A 256 -21.79 -30.12 10.84
N ILE A 257 -23.05 -29.84 11.15
CA ILE A 257 -24.07 -29.46 10.16
C ILE A 257 -23.69 -28.19 9.41
N LYS A 258 -23.10 -27.19 10.04
CA LYS A 258 -22.63 -25.96 9.39
C LYS A 258 -21.36 -26.16 8.56
N MET A 259 -20.49 -27.10 8.94
CA MET A 259 -19.22 -27.37 8.25
C MET A 259 -19.36 -28.37 7.09
N VAL A 260 -20.34 -29.27 7.14
CA VAL A 260 -20.58 -30.25 6.05
C VAL A 260 -20.85 -29.58 4.70
N PRO A 261 -21.71 -28.55 4.57
CA PRO A 261 -21.86 -27.84 3.30
C PRO A 261 -20.57 -27.15 2.85
N PHE A 262 -19.78 -26.64 3.79
CA PHE A 262 -18.52 -25.98 3.50
C PHE A 262 -17.45 -26.95 2.99
N ILE A 263 -17.36 -28.14 3.60
CA ILE A 263 -16.46 -29.21 3.19
C ILE A 263 -16.92 -29.82 1.84
N LEU A 264 -18.22 -29.98 1.62
CA LEU A 264 -18.76 -30.43 0.36
C LEU A 264 -18.53 -29.42 -0.77
N VAL A 265 -18.69 -28.11 -0.50
CA VAL A 265 -18.36 -27.05 -1.45
C VAL A 265 -16.87 -27.04 -1.77
N ILE A 266 -15.98 -27.17 -0.80
CA ILE A 266 -14.53 -27.28 -1.05
C ILE A 266 -14.21 -28.55 -1.80
N GLY A 267 -14.82 -29.69 -1.47
CA GLY A 267 -14.60 -30.97 -2.14
C GLY A 267 -15.08 -30.97 -3.60
N THR A 268 -16.28 -30.42 -3.87
CA THR A 268 -16.78 -30.27 -5.25
C THR A 268 -15.96 -29.25 -6.04
N ILE A 269 -15.48 -28.21 -5.39
CA ILE A 269 -14.59 -27.20 -5.96
C ILE A 269 -13.23 -27.82 -6.33
N CYS A 270 -12.60 -28.61 -5.44
CA CYS A 270 -11.36 -29.33 -5.75
C CYS A 270 -11.54 -30.33 -6.91
N LEU A 271 -12.65 -31.04 -6.96
CA LEU A 271 -12.94 -31.99 -8.04
C LEU A 271 -13.22 -31.30 -9.38
N GLN A 272 -13.85 -30.14 -9.39
CA GLN A 272 -14.11 -29.37 -10.62
C GLN A 272 -12.86 -28.61 -11.12
N THR A 273 -11.96 -28.16 -10.22
CA THR A 273 -10.71 -27.46 -10.63
C THR A 273 -9.73 -28.39 -11.32
N VAL A 274 -9.75 -29.67 -11.02
CA VAL A 274 -8.97 -30.69 -11.76
C VAL A 274 -9.50 -30.87 -13.21
N ARG A 275 -10.77 -30.52 -13.48
CA ARG A 275 -11.39 -30.69 -14.80
C ARG A 275 -11.46 -29.46 -15.70
N SER A 276 -11.27 -28.24 -15.17
CA SER A 276 -11.36 -27.01 -15.98
C SER A 276 -10.58 -25.84 -15.42
N LEU A 277 -9.55 -25.40 -16.14
CA LEU A 277 -8.77 -24.19 -15.86
C LEU A 277 -9.61 -22.88 -15.85
N ARG A 278 -10.85 -22.90 -16.34
CA ARG A 278 -11.76 -21.74 -16.33
C ARG A 278 -12.55 -21.58 -15.02
N GLY A 279 -12.77 -22.68 -14.27
CA GLY A 279 -13.52 -22.66 -13.00
C GLY A 279 -12.79 -22.00 -11.84
N SER A 280 -11.45 -21.96 -11.85
CA SER A 280 -10.64 -21.43 -10.74
C SER A 280 -10.80 -19.93 -10.50
N PHE A 281 -11.14 -19.15 -11.53
CA PHE A 281 -11.35 -17.69 -11.41
C PHE A 281 -12.66 -17.36 -10.70
N LEU A 282 -13.71 -18.15 -10.92
CA LEU A 282 -15.02 -17.96 -10.29
C LEU A 282 -14.97 -18.31 -8.80
N ILE A 283 -14.22 -19.33 -8.46
CA ILE A 283 -14.04 -19.83 -7.09
C ILE A 283 -13.23 -18.86 -6.23
N ALA A 284 -12.12 -18.36 -6.76
CA ALA A 284 -11.35 -17.31 -6.10
C ALA A 284 -12.21 -16.08 -5.82
N LYS A 285 -13.12 -15.74 -6.74
CA LYS A 285 -14.05 -14.61 -6.59
C LYS A 285 -15.12 -14.87 -5.53
N ILE A 286 -15.66 -16.08 -5.43
CA ILE A 286 -16.66 -16.48 -4.42
C ILE A 286 -16.03 -16.49 -3.02
N LEU A 287 -14.83 -17.06 -2.87
CA LEU A 287 -14.11 -17.10 -1.59
C LEU A 287 -13.65 -15.70 -1.13
N PHE A 288 -13.35 -14.85 -2.09
CA PHE A 288 -13.01 -13.44 -1.82
C PHE A 288 -14.21 -12.61 -1.36
N THR A 289 -15.43 -12.95 -1.81
CA THR A 289 -16.66 -12.24 -1.45
C THR A 289 -17.18 -12.60 -0.05
N PHE A 290 -16.95 -13.82 0.43
CA PHE A 290 -17.39 -14.24 1.77
C PHE A 290 -16.65 -13.52 2.92
N SER A 291 -15.42 -13.06 2.71
CA SER A 291 -14.67 -12.30 3.73
C SER A 291 -15.19 -10.86 3.94
N LYS A 292 -16.12 -10.39 3.08
CA LYS A 292 -16.57 -9.00 3.05
C LYS A 292 -17.74 -8.66 3.99
N LEU A 293 -18.39 -9.64 4.60
CA LEU A 293 -19.67 -9.45 5.30
C LEU A 293 -19.58 -8.94 6.75
N TYR A 294 -18.38 -8.73 7.33
CA TYR A 294 -18.25 -8.56 8.79
C TYR A 294 -17.70 -7.21 9.31
N TYR A 295 -17.57 -6.14 8.50
CA TYR A 295 -16.88 -4.92 8.99
C TYR A 295 -17.71 -3.64 8.95
N LYS A 296 -17.73 -2.93 10.09
CA LYS A 296 -18.34 -1.60 10.24
C LYS A 296 -17.42 -0.44 9.77
N TYR A 297 -16.09 -0.62 9.86
CA TYR A 297 -15.07 0.32 9.38
C TYR A 297 -13.82 -0.43 8.92
N ILE A 298 -13.27 -0.08 7.77
CA ILE A 298 -12.10 -0.75 7.20
C ILE A 298 -10.90 0.19 7.23
N ILE A 299 -9.82 -0.27 7.87
CA ILE A 299 -8.47 0.29 7.73
C ILE A 299 -7.73 -0.62 6.75
N ILE A 300 -7.31 -0.06 5.62
CA ILE A 300 -6.57 -0.78 4.58
C ILE A 300 -5.07 -0.51 4.76
N ILE A 301 -4.28 -1.54 4.55
CA ILE A 301 -2.82 -1.51 4.68
C ILE A 301 -2.23 -2.06 3.39
N LEU A 302 -1.43 -1.23 2.75
CA LEU A 302 -0.72 -1.51 1.50
C LEU A 302 0.78 -1.60 1.70
#